data_682bac5244b4d156322709807091a030
#
_entry.id   682bac5244b4d156322709807091a030
#
_cell.length_a   1.000
_cell.length_b   1.000
_cell.length_c   1.000
_cell.angle_alpha   90.00
_cell.angle_beta   90.00
_cell.angle_gamma   90.00
#
_symmetry.space_group_name_H-M   'P 1'
#
loop_
_entity.id
_entity.type
_entity.pdbx_description
1 polymer ?
#
loop_
_entity_poly.entity_id
_entity_poly.type
_entity_poly.pdbx_seq_one_letter_code
_entity_poly.pdbx_strand_id
1 'polypeptide(L)'
;MLLPDPAIRVLVQHFEEFPRSPEAALPMLRWKLKKSIPFEVDETLLSYMRQAPREHGVDVVIALARQQVIREYEALAESVGLRAGVILSSSLAAVALVEAHGMTLLARISGAALTTVIVRDGILCGYRCTDLPVPASQLTPQMLLEEIFPAAVFYQDTWHEGIQSVRIAGLGGRLPEFVAPLENEFHCTVESLLHTAVCDGRIPEDARPLAKGEQEGLVGWMLNRG
;
A
#
# COMPACT_ATOMS: atom_id res chain seq x y z
N MET A 1 14.00 4.59 -4.86
CA MET A 1 14.11 3.12 -4.73
C MET A 1 12.82 2.59 -4.14
N LEU A 2 12.27 1.51 -4.70
CA LEU A 2 11.10 0.83 -4.14
C LEU A 2 11.56 -0.44 -3.43
N LEU A 3 11.10 -0.61 -2.19
CA LEU A 3 11.41 -1.79 -1.38
C LEU A 3 10.20 -2.73 -1.31
N PRO A 4 10.43 -4.02 -1.08
CA PRO A 4 9.38 -4.96 -0.74
C PRO A 4 8.59 -4.47 0.49
N ASP A 5 7.28 -4.69 0.49
CA ASP A 5 6.40 -4.18 1.57
C ASP A 5 6.78 -4.68 2.97
N PRO A 6 7.25 -5.93 3.16
CA PRO A 6 7.71 -6.39 4.47
C PRO A 6 8.91 -5.62 5.05
N ALA A 7 9.69 -4.91 4.20
CA ALA A 7 10.82 -4.10 4.64
C ALA A 7 10.41 -2.76 5.28
N ILE A 8 9.18 -2.29 5.02
CA ILE A 8 8.67 -1.01 5.50
C ILE A 8 7.31 -1.22 6.16
N ARG A 9 7.19 -0.90 7.43
CA ARG A 9 5.89 -0.88 8.10
C ARG A 9 5.20 0.45 7.85
N VAL A 10 4.03 0.41 7.24
CA VAL A 10 3.18 1.57 7.01
C VAL A 10 1.98 1.51 7.95
N LEU A 11 1.66 2.64 8.56
CA LEU A 11 0.53 2.81 9.47
C LEU A 11 -0.23 4.07 9.08
N VAL A 12 -1.55 4.05 9.25
CA VAL A 12 -2.39 5.25 9.17
C VAL A 12 -2.96 5.49 10.56
N GLN A 13 -2.74 6.67 11.11
CA GLN A 13 -3.23 7.02 12.44
C GLN A 13 -3.92 8.36 12.42
N HIS A 14 -5.05 8.41 13.12
CA HIS A 14 -5.80 9.63 13.36
C HIS A 14 -5.26 10.40 14.57
N PHE A 15 -5.19 11.75 14.43
CA PHE A 15 -4.82 12.68 15.49
C PHE A 15 -5.81 13.83 15.49
N GLU A 16 -6.40 14.12 16.64
CA GLU A 16 -7.21 15.34 16.84
C GLU A 16 -6.34 16.58 16.65
N GLU A 17 -5.15 16.57 17.25
CA GLU A 17 -4.12 17.60 17.09
C GLU A 17 -2.81 16.96 16.67
N PHE A 18 -2.17 17.51 15.64
CA PHE A 18 -0.87 17.02 15.15
C PHE A 18 0.09 18.19 14.98
N PRO A 19 1.32 18.10 15.53
CA PRO A 19 2.31 19.17 15.45
C PRO A 19 2.61 19.57 14.00
N ARG A 20 2.79 20.86 13.77
CA ARG A 20 3.14 21.37 12.43
C ARG A 20 4.60 21.20 12.11
N SER A 21 5.49 21.28 13.10
CA SER A 21 6.93 21.18 12.89
C SER A 21 7.40 19.73 13.03
N PRO A 22 8.36 19.29 12.22
CA PRO A 22 8.97 17.97 12.32
C PRO A 22 9.64 17.72 13.66
N GLU A 23 10.23 18.76 14.27
CA GLU A 23 10.93 18.70 15.56
C GLU A 23 10.01 18.28 16.69
N ALA A 24 8.74 18.66 16.64
CA ALA A 24 7.73 18.25 17.61
C ALA A 24 7.02 16.95 17.21
N ALA A 25 6.79 16.74 15.92
CA ALA A 25 6.05 15.58 15.41
C ALA A 25 6.83 14.27 15.57
N LEU A 26 8.12 14.25 15.21
CA LEU A 26 8.92 13.01 15.24
C LEU A 26 9.07 12.40 16.64
N PRO A 27 9.42 13.15 17.70
CA PRO A 27 9.45 12.61 19.06
C PRO A 27 8.09 12.08 19.53
N MET A 28 7.02 12.82 19.25
CA MET A 28 5.66 12.39 19.58
C MET A 28 5.29 11.08 18.89
N LEU A 29 5.57 10.94 17.59
CA LEU A 29 5.33 9.71 16.84
C LEU A 29 6.16 8.54 17.40
N ARG A 30 7.45 8.75 17.67
CA ARG A 30 8.30 7.73 18.28
C ARG A 30 7.75 7.25 19.62
N TRP A 31 7.34 8.17 20.48
CA TRP A 31 6.75 7.82 21.78
C TRP A 31 5.45 6.99 21.61
N LYS A 32 4.54 7.43 20.72
CA LYS A 32 3.27 6.76 20.48
C LYS A 32 3.47 5.35 19.90
N LEU A 33 4.42 5.20 19.01
CA LEU A 33 4.67 3.94 18.30
C LEU A 33 5.46 2.91 19.12
N LYS A 34 6.17 3.33 20.17
CA LYS A 34 7.01 2.45 21.00
C LYS A 34 6.26 1.22 21.53
N LYS A 35 4.95 1.34 21.74
CA LYS A 35 4.09 0.24 22.22
C LYS A 35 3.39 -0.55 21.10
N SER A 36 3.47 -0.08 19.86
CA SER A 36 2.67 -0.61 18.74
C SER A 36 3.50 -1.38 17.71
N ILE A 37 4.83 -1.37 17.85
CA ILE A 37 5.72 -2.06 16.92
C ILE A 37 6.57 -3.10 17.66
N PRO A 38 6.91 -4.23 16.99
CA PRO A 38 7.60 -5.36 17.62
C PRO A 38 9.14 -5.20 17.66
N PHE A 39 9.66 -3.99 17.45
CA PHE A 39 11.10 -3.69 17.44
C PHE A 39 11.37 -2.31 18.04
N GLU A 40 12.64 -2.04 18.42
CA GLU A 40 13.03 -0.78 19.03
C GLU A 40 12.86 0.39 18.05
N VAL A 41 12.03 1.38 18.42
CA VAL A 41 11.74 2.58 17.60
C VAL A 41 13.01 3.38 17.33
N ASP A 42 13.95 3.39 18.29
CA ASP A 42 15.19 4.17 18.19
C ASP A 42 16.15 3.62 17.11
N GLU A 43 15.99 2.35 16.72
CA GLU A 43 16.73 1.70 15.63
C GLU A 43 16.02 1.83 14.27
N THR A 44 14.97 2.66 14.19
CA THR A 44 14.19 2.84 12.96
C THR A 44 14.41 4.21 12.32
N LEU A 45 14.35 4.21 11.01
CA LEU A 45 14.04 5.40 10.24
C LEU A 45 12.52 5.57 10.22
N LEU A 46 12.07 6.76 10.58
CA LEU A 46 10.67 7.13 10.63
C LEU A 46 10.44 8.33 9.71
N SER A 47 9.47 8.21 8.83
CA SER A 47 8.93 9.32 8.06
C SER A 47 7.41 9.38 8.21
N TYR A 48 6.84 10.53 7.92
CA TYR A 48 5.39 10.70 7.97
C TYR A 48 4.89 11.69 6.94
N MET A 49 3.63 11.55 6.57
CA MET A 49 2.92 12.46 5.69
C MET A 49 1.54 12.76 6.29
N ARG A 50 1.22 14.04 6.42
CA ARG A 50 -0.13 14.47 6.79
C ARG A 50 -1.02 14.37 5.57
N GLN A 51 -2.18 13.79 5.72
CA GLN A 51 -3.20 13.77 4.69
C GLN A 51 -4.07 15.03 4.75
N ALA A 52 -5.06 15.15 3.88
CA ALA A 52 -6.04 16.21 3.94
C ALA A 52 -6.73 16.23 5.32
N PRO A 53 -6.94 17.41 5.92
CA PRO A 53 -7.60 17.51 7.22
C PRO A 53 -9.04 17.00 7.10
N ARG A 54 -9.52 16.36 8.18
CA ARG A 54 -10.91 15.98 8.37
C ARG A 54 -11.64 17.07 9.16
N GLU A 55 -12.95 16.92 9.32
CA GLU A 55 -13.76 17.77 10.18
C GLU A 55 -13.18 17.87 11.60
N HIS A 56 -12.69 16.75 12.12
CA HIS A 56 -12.00 16.69 13.41
C HIS A 56 -10.64 16.01 13.21
N GLY A 57 -9.54 16.81 13.25
CA GLY A 57 -8.18 16.30 13.22
C GLY A 57 -7.59 16.00 11.83
N VAL A 58 -6.60 15.13 11.79
CA VAL A 58 -5.85 14.77 10.59
C VAL A 58 -5.38 13.32 10.65
N ASP A 59 -5.48 12.62 9.53
CA ASP A 59 -4.86 11.32 9.37
C ASP A 59 -3.42 11.48 8.92
N VAL A 60 -2.55 10.73 9.55
CA VAL A 60 -1.11 10.75 9.27
C VAL A 60 -0.69 9.36 8.81
N VAL A 61 -0.12 9.31 7.62
CA VAL A 61 0.57 8.12 7.12
C VAL A 61 1.97 8.11 7.71
N ILE A 62 2.33 7.02 8.37
CA ILE A 62 3.62 6.86 9.05
C ILE A 62 4.32 5.66 8.43
N ALA A 63 5.55 5.83 8.00
CA ALA A 63 6.41 4.77 7.50
C ALA A 63 7.60 4.56 8.42
N LEU A 64 7.84 3.29 8.76
CA LEU A 64 8.95 2.87 9.61
C LEU A 64 9.72 1.74 8.93
N ALA A 65 11.04 1.84 8.97
CA ALA A 65 11.91 0.77 8.52
C ALA A 65 13.09 0.62 9.48
N ARG A 66 13.56 -0.61 9.68
CA ARG A 66 14.79 -0.83 10.43
C ARG A 66 15.96 -0.16 9.71
N GLN A 67 16.75 0.63 10.42
CA GLN A 67 17.85 1.37 9.85
C GLN A 67 18.87 0.45 9.16
N GLN A 68 19.13 -0.73 9.73
CA GLN A 68 20.01 -1.72 9.13
C GLN A 68 19.51 -2.15 7.76
N VAL A 69 18.21 -2.48 7.61
CA VAL A 69 17.62 -2.92 6.35
C VAL A 69 17.76 -1.83 5.28
N ILE A 70 17.49 -0.58 5.65
CA ILE A 70 17.64 0.54 4.70
C ILE A 70 19.10 0.69 4.25
N ARG A 71 20.06 0.61 5.17
CA ARG A 71 21.50 0.69 4.84
C ARG A 71 21.94 -0.43 3.88
N GLU A 72 21.42 -1.65 4.04
CA GLU A 72 21.73 -2.77 3.15
C GLU A 72 21.22 -2.49 1.72
N TYR A 73 20.01 -1.95 1.57
CA TYR A 73 19.47 -1.55 0.27
C TYR A 73 20.20 -0.35 -0.34
N GLU A 74 20.60 0.64 0.48
CA GLU A 74 21.40 1.78 0.03
C GLU A 74 22.77 1.33 -0.47
N ALA A 75 23.44 0.44 0.27
CA ALA A 75 24.73 -0.15 -0.14
C ALA A 75 24.61 -0.93 -1.45
N LEU A 76 23.50 -1.66 -1.65
CA LEU A 76 23.25 -2.33 -2.93
C LEU A 76 23.11 -1.33 -4.08
N ALA A 77 22.37 -0.24 -3.90
CA ALA A 77 22.26 0.82 -4.91
C ALA A 77 23.62 1.49 -5.20
N GLU A 78 24.39 1.79 -4.16
CA GLU A 78 25.72 2.38 -4.29
C GLU A 78 26.71 1.47 -5.03
N SER A 79 26.61 0.15 -4.84
CA SER A 79 27.47 -0.83 -5.54
C SER A 79 27.34 -0.78 -7.08
N VAL A 80 26.23 -0.25 -7.58
CA VAL A 80 25.95 -0.04 -9.02
C VAL A 80 26.00 1.45 -9.40
N GLY A 81 26.56 2.31 -8.54
CA GLY A 81 26.74 3.72 -8.81
C GLY A 81 25.48 4.58 -8.66
N LEU A 82 24.43 4.05 -8.02
CA LEU A 82 23.17 4.76 -7.79
C LEU A 82 23.08 5.26 -6.35
N ARG A 83 22.35 6.37 -6.15
CA ARG A 83 21.97 6.89 -4.83
C ARG A 83 20.46 6.94 -4.70
N ALA A 84 19.95 6.41 -3.62
CA ALA A 84 18.51 6.46 -3.33
C ALA A 84 18.13 7.84 -2.79
N GLY A 85 17.52 8.68 -3.63
CA GLY A 85 16.96 9.98 -3.20
C GLY A 85 15.64 9.85 -2.43
N VAL A 86 14.85 8.83 -2.76
CA VAL A 86 13.58 8.48 -2.08
C VAL A 86 13.49 6.97 -1.93
N ILE A 87 13.00 6.52 -0.78
CA ILE A 87 12.72 5.11 -0.50
C ILE A 87 11.25 4.97 -0.10
N LEU A 88 10.52 4.11 -0.80
CA LEU A 88 9.10 3.84 -0.57
C LEU A 88 8.84 2.33 -0.55
N SER A 89 7.77 1.90 0.13
CA SER A 89 7.22 0.57 -0.08
C SER A 89 6.60 0.46 -1.47
N SER A 90 6.71 -0.69 -2.07
CA SER A 90 6.23 -0.94 -3.42
C SER A 90 4.70 -0.76 -3.54
N SER A 91 3.94 -1.24 -2.56
CA SER A 91 2.48 -1.04 -2.55
C SER A 91 2.07 0.40 -2.26
N LEU A 92 2.82 1.13 -1.41
CA LEU A 92 2.52 2.55 -1.18
C LEU A 92 2.73 3.38 -2.46
N ALA A 93 3.75 3.06 -3.25
CA ALA A 93 3.94 3.68 -4.56
C ALA A 93 2.82 3.30 -5.55
N ALA A 94 2.33 2.06 -5.48
CA ALA A 94 1.24 1.57 -6.32
C ALA A 94 -0.13 2.20 -6.00
N VAL A 95 -0.32 2.77 -4.81
CA VAL A 95 -1.55 3.51 -4.44
C VAL A 95 -1.86 4.64 -5.42
N ALA A 96 -0.85 5.24 -6.05
CA ALA A 96 -1.04 6.27 -7.08
C ALA A 96 -1.81 5.78 -8.34
N LEU A 97 -1.96 4.47 -8.50
CA LEU A 97 -2.76 3.86 -9.58
C LEU A 97 -4.23 3.66 -9.19
N VAL A 98 -4.56 3.75 -7.90
CA VAL A 98 -5.93 3.64 -7.41
C VAL A 98 -6.69 4.92 -7.78
N GLU A 99 -7.91 4.73 -8.24
CA GLU A 99 -8.79 5.86 -8.58
C GLU A 99 -9.13 6.70 -7.33
N ALA A 100 -9.23 8.01 -7.55
CA ALA A 100 -9.49 8.97 -6.47
C ALA A 100 -10.99 9.12 -6.12
N HIS A 101 -11.81 8.12 -6.41
CA HIS A 101 -13.25 8.18 -6.18
C HIS A 101 -13.74 6.94 -5.42
N GLY A 102 -14.52 7.21 -4.38
CA GLY A 102 -15.14 6.18 -3.56
C GLY A 102 -14.17 5.36 -2.73
N MET A 103 -14.68 4.29 -2.11
CA MET A 103 -13.89 3.38 -1.28
C MET A 103 -13.37 2.20 -2.10
N THR A 104 -12.07 2.15 -2.29
CA THR A 104 -11.36 1.10 -3.02
C THR A 104 -10.52 0.24 -2.08
N LEU A 105 -10.63 -1.08 -2.22
CA LEU A 105 -9.74 -2.05 -1.61
C LEU A 105 -8.69 -2.48 -2.66
N LEU A 106 -7.42 -2.26 -2.36
CA LEU A 106 -6.30 -2.80 -3.13
C LEU A 106 -5.74 -4.02 -2.40
N ALA A 107 -5.71 -5.18 -3.08
CA ALA A 107 -5.01 -6.38 -2.65
C ALA A 107 -3.81 -6.62 -3.58
N ARG A 108 -2.60 -6.47 -3.04
CA ARG A 108 -1.37 -6.69 -3.82
C ARG A 108 -0.59 -7.86 -3.26
N ILE A 109 -0.37 -8.86 -4.11
CA ILE A 109 0.45 -10.04 -3.83
C ILE A 109 1.85 -9.77 -4.40
N SER A 110 2.88 -9.93 -3.59
CA SER A 110 4.28 -9.81 -4.01
C SER A 110 5.15 -10.81 -3.24
N GLY A 111 5.69 -11.79 -3.97
CA GLY A 111 6.40 -12.89 -3.35
C GLY A 111 5.53 -13.67 -2.36
N ALA A 112 5.92 -13.70 -1.10
CA ALA A 112 5.19 -14.35 -0.01
C ALA A 112 4.33 -13.37 0.83
N ALA A 113 4.15 -12.14 0.38
CA ALA A 113 3.41 -11.12 1.13
C ALA A 113 2.12 -10.71 0.41
N LEU A 114 1.09 -10.45 1.21
CA LEU A 114 -0.14 -9.78 0.82
C LEU A 114 -0.19 -8.41 1.47
N THR A 115 -0.31 -7.37 0.66
CA THR A 115 -0.57 -6.02 1.14
C THR A 115 -2.00 -5.62 0.80
N THR A 116 -2.80 -5.38 1.84
CA THR A 116 -4.16 -4.86 1.73
C THR A 116 -4.16 -3.38 2.05
N VAL A 117 -4.70 -2.59 1.14
CA VAL A 117 -4.77 -1.13 1.27
C VAL A 117 -6.22 -0.68 1.08
N ILE A 118 -6.67 0.25 1.92
CA ILE A 118 -7.97 0.90 1.76
C ILE A 118 -7.73 2.36 1.42
N VAL A 119 -8.29 2.78 0.31
CA VAL A 119 -8.25 4.17 -0.16
C VAL A 119 -9.70 4.67 -0.27
N ARG A 120 -9.97 5.88 0.21
CA ARG A 120 -11.26 6.53 0.07
C ARG A 120 -11.05 7.94 -0.47
N ASP A 121 -11.60 8.23 -1.63
CA ASP A 121 -11.48 9.55 -2.28
C ASP A 121 -10.03 10.05 -2.36
N GLY A 122 -9.09 9.17 -2.71
CA GLY A 122 -7.66 9.47 -2.78
C GLY A 122 -6.93 9.55 -1.44
N ILE A 123 -7.63 9.33 -0.32
CA ILE A 123 -7.06 9.32 1.04
C ILE A 123 -6.76 7.89 1.44
N LEU A 124 -5.53 7.65 1.89
CA LEU A 124 -5.13 6.35 2.45
C LEU A 124 -5.80 6.17 3.82
N CYS A 125 -6.74 5.24 3.93
CA CYS A 125 -7.45 4.93 5.18
C CYS A 125 -6.80 3.79 5.95
N GLY A 126 -6.26 2.79 5.25
CA GLY A 126 -5.65 1.63 5.86
C GLY A 126 -4.55 1.03 5.02
N TYR A 127 -3.58 0.42 5.71
CA TYR A 127 -2.48 -0.30 5.10
C TYR A 127 -2.07 -1.47 6.00
N ARG A 128 -2.10 -2.67 5.47
CA ARG A 128 -1.70 -3.88 6.18
C ARG A 128 -0.88 -4.77 5.25
N CYS A 129 0.31 -5.15 5.68
CA CYS A 129 1.13 -6.15 5.02
C CYS A 129 1.24 -7.38 5.92
N THR A 130 0.90 -8.55 5.38
CA THR A 130 0.95 -9.85 6.07
C THR A 130 1.62 -10.89 5.19
N ASP A 131 2.14 -11.93 5.80
CA ASP A 131 2.60 -13.10 5.07
C ASP A 131 1.41 -13.87 4.50
N LEU A 132 1.55 -14.39 3.29
CA LEU A 132 0.56 -15.28 2.70
C LEU A 132 0.57 -16.64 3.42
N PRO A 133 -0.60 -17.25 3.66
CA PRO A 133 -0.68 -18.58 4.29
C PRO A 133 -0.08 -19.69 3.42
N VAL A 134 -0.01 -19.47 2.11
CA VAL A 134 0.54 -20.40 1.11
C VAL A 134 1.31 -19.61 0.04
N PRO A 135 2.19 -20.24 -0.75
CA PRO A 135 2.78 -19.59 -1.91
C PRO A 135 1.73 -19.01 -2.86
N ALA A 136 2.00 -17.89 -3.49
CA ALA A 136 1.05 -17.20 -4.39
C ALA A 136 0.48 -18.11 -5.50
N SER A 137 1.26 -19.09 -5.98
CA SER A 137 0.81 -20.08 -6.95
C SER A 137 -0.28 -21.04 -6.45
N GLN A 138 -0.39 -21.22 -5.14
CA GLN A 138 -1.36 -22.08 -4.47
C GLN A 138 -2.53 -21.28 -3.81
N LEU A 139 -2.45 -19.97 -3.86
CA LEU A 139 -3.50 -19.10 -3.31
C LEU A 139 -4.81 -19.36 -4.05
N THR A 140 -5.89 -19.56 -3.30
CA THR A 140 -7.25 -19.70 -3.83
C THR A 140 -8.04 -18.41 -3.60
N PRO A 141 -9.14 -18.17 -4.37
CA PRO A 141 -10.04 -17.03 -4.12
C PRO A 141 -10.54 -16.99 -2.67
N GLN A 142 -10.91 -18.15 -2.11
CA GLN A 142 -11.40 -18.24 -0.75
C GLN A 142 -10.33 -17.82 0.27
N MET A 143 -9.09 -18.28 0.12
CA MET A 143 -7.98 -17.88 0.99
C MET A 143 -7.69 -16.37 0.89
N LEU A 144 -7.71 -15.80 -0.31
CA LEU A 144 -7.53 -14.37 -0.49
C LEU A 144 -8.66 -13.59 0.20
N LEU A 145 -9.90 -14.05 0.05
CA LEU A 145 -11.06 -13.44 0.69
C LEU A 145 -10.92 -13.43 2.22
N GLU A 146 -10.55 -14.57 2.82
CA GLU A 146 -10.34 -14.70 4.26
C GLU A 146 -9.30 -13.69 4.80
N GLU A 147 -8.29 -13.36 4.00
CA GLU A 147 -7.25 -12.40 4.37
C GLU A 147 -7.68 -10.93 4.24
N ILE A 148 -8.46 -10.59 3.21
CA ILE A 148 -8.83 -9.18 2.92
C ILE A 148 -10.16 -8.77 3.55
N PHE A 149 -11.09 -9.70 3.75
CA PHE A 149 -12.44 -9.43 4.27
C PHE A 149 -12.44 -8.73 5.63
N PRO A 150 -11.62 -9.12 6.62
CA PRO A 150 -11.59 -8.44 7.91
C PRO A 150 -11.24 -6.95 7.80
N ALA A 151 -10.37 -6.59 6.87
CA ALA A 151 -10.05 -5.18 6.62
C ALA A 151 -11.23 -4.44 6.00
N ALA A 152 -11.90 -5.05 5.01
CA ALA A 152 -13.06 -4.46 4.36
C ALA A 152 -14.19 -4.17 5.37
N VAL A 153 -14.54 -5.15 6.21
CA VAL A 153 -15.58 -5.02 7.25
C VAL A 153 -15.22 -3.93 8.25
N PHE A 154 -13.97 -3.91 8.75
CA PHE A 154 -13.52 -2.90 9.71
C PHE A 154 -13.69 -1.47 9.15
N TYR A 155 -13.34 -1.24 7.89
CA TYR A 155 -13.46 0.09 7.29
C TYR A 155 -14.89 0.42 6.89
N GLN A 156 -15.69 -0.58 6.49
CA GLN A 156 -17.13 -0.40 6.28
C GLN A 156 -17.84 0.04 7.56
N ASP A 157 -17.55 -0.60 8.69
CA ASP A 157 -18.12 -0.23 9.98
C ASP A 157 -17.64 1.16 10.44
N THR A 158 -16.37 1.48 10.19
CA THR A 158 -15.77 2.76 10.59
C THR A 158 -16.34 3.94 9.81
N TRP A 159 -16.62 3.76 8.52
CA TRP A 159 -17.02 4.82 7.60
C TRP A 159 -18.49 4.75 7.18
N HIS A 160 -19.21 3.70 7.57
CA HIS A 160 -20.59 3.42 7.15
C HIS A 160 -20.74 3.42 5.62
N GLU A 161 -19.71 3.00 4.92
CA GLU A 161 -19.61 2.96 3.46
C GLU A 161 -18.96 1.65 3.02
N GLY A 162 -19.60 0.93 2.09
CA GLY A 162 -19.08 -0.33 1.56
C GLY A 162 -17.94 -0.14 0.56
N ILE A 163 -17.17 -1.19 0.33
CA ILE A 163 -16.17 -1.23 -0.74
C ILE A 163 -16.89 -1.09 -2.09
N GLN A 164 -16.49 -0.11 -2.89
CA GLN A 164 -17.08 0.20 -4.19
C GLN A 164 -16.29 -0.39 -5.35
N SER A 165 -15.02 -0.69 -5.13
CA SER A 165 -14.18 -1.39 -6.10
C SER A 165 -13.06 -2.16 -5.41
N VAL A 166 -12.68 -3.29 -6.02
CA VAL A 166 -11.50 -4.05 -5.61
C VAL A 166 -10.47 -4.02 -6.73
N ARG A 167 -9.25 -3.66 -6.40
CA ARG A 167 -8.10 -3.66 -7.31
C ARG A 167 -7.13 -4.74 -6.87
N ILE A 168 -6.72 -5.59 -7.81
CA ILE A 168 -5.82 -6.72 -7.52
C ILE A 168 -4.54 -6.57 -8.34
N ALA A 169 -3.40 -6.87 -7.70
CA ALA A 169 -2.10 -6.94 -8.33
C ALA A 169 -1.34 -8.19 -7.88
N GLY A 170 -0.44 -8.70 -8.73
CA GLY A 170 0.44 -9.83 -8.42
C GLY A 170 -0.13 -11.23 -8.69
N LEU A 171 -1.33 -11.35 -9.25
CA LEU A 171 -1.89 -12.64 -9.68
C LEU A 171 -1.56 -13.01 -11.13
N GLY A 172 -1.08 -12.05 -11.93
CA GLY A 172 -0.77 -12.28 -13.34
C GLY A 172 -1.94 -12.89 -14.12
N GLY A 173 -1.69 -13.96 -14.86
CA GLY A 173 -2.70 -14.68 -15.64
C GLY A 173 -3.79 -15.39 -14.84
N ARG A 174 -3.62 -15.48 -13.50
CA ARG A 174 -4.61 -16.12 -12.62
C ARG A 174 -5.71 -15.17 -12.13
N LEU A 175 -5.60 -13.87 -12.38
CA LEU A 175 -6.62 -12.90 -11.97
C LEU A 175 -8.06 -13.31 -12.31
N PRO A 176 -8.37 -13.86 -13.52
CA PRO A 176 -9.75 -14.27 -13.86
C PRO A 176 -10.35 -15.31 -12.89
N GLU A 177 -9.54 -16.13 -12.24
CA GLU A 177 -10.01 -17.12 -11.25
C GLU A 177 -10.62 -16.45 -10.01
N PHE A 178 -10.18 -15.21 -9.70
CA PHE A 178 -10.51 -14.48 -8.48
C PHE A 178 -11.65 -13.47 -8.67
N VAL A 179 -11.89 -13.01 -9.91
CA VAL A 179 -12.84 -11.93 -10.17
C VAL A 179 -14.24 -12.28 -9.67
N ALA A 180 -14.87 -13.32 -10.24
CA ALA A 180 -16.26 -13.65 -9.91
C ALA A 180 -16.49 -14.00 -8.41
N PRO A 181 -15.62 -14.77 -7.72
CA PRO A 181 -15.78 -15.00 -6.29
C PRO A 181 -15.73 -13.72 -5.45
N LEU A 182 -14.84 -12.79 -5.76
CA LEU A 182 -14.71 -11.53 -5.03
C LEU A 182 -15.82 -10.54 -5.37
N GLU A 183 -16.28 -10.47 -6.63
CA GLU A 183 -17.44 -9.67 -7.03
C GLU A 183 -18.71 -10.12 -6.31
N ASN A 184 -18.90 -11.44 -6.17
CA ASN A 184 -20.04 -11.99 -5.45
C ASN A 184 -20.03 -11.61 -3.97
N GLU A 185 -18.86 -11.52 -3.33
CA GLU A 185 -18.76 -11.20 -1.92
C GLU A 185 -18.85 -9.70 -1.66
N PHE A 186 -18.12 -8.89 -2.42
CA PHE A 186 -18.07 -7.43 -2.21
C PHE A 186 -19.18 -6.67 -2.94
N HIS A 187 -19.92 -7.33 -3.85
CA HIS A 187 -20.95 -6.71 -4.67
C HIS A 187 -20.48 -5.48 -5.45
N CYS A 188 -19.23 -5.50 -5.90
CA CYS A 188 -18.59 -4.40 -6.63
C CYS A 188 -17.65 -4.93 -7.70
N THR A 189 -17.10 -4.05 -8.55
CA THR A 189 -16.16 -4.43 -9.61
C THR A 189 -14.81 -4.89 -9.05
N VAL A 190 -14.28 -5.96 -9.62
CA VAL A 190 -12.96 -6.53 -9.31
C VAL A 190 -12.10 -6.54 -10.55
N GLU A 191 -11.00 -5.78 -10.53
CA GLU A 191 -10.16 -5.59 -11.70
C GLU A 191 -8.67 -5.57 -11.35
N SER A 192 -7.83 -5.69 -12.39
CA SER A 192 -6.39 -5.44 -12.23
C SER A 192 -6.16 -4.00 -11.77
N LEU A 193 -5.20 -3.81 -10.87
CA LEU A 193 -4.78 -2.47 -10.44
C LEU A 193 -4.37 -1.57 -11.62
N LEU A 194 -3.86 -2.15 -12.70
CA LEU A 194 -3.43 -1.42 -13.89
C LEU A 194 -4.55 -1.19 -14.90
N HIS A 195 -5.73 -1.76 -14.68
CA HIS A 195 -6.82 -1.73 -15.66
C HIS A 195 -7.12 -0.31 -16.14
N THR A 196 -7.47 0.58 -15.23
CA THR A 196 -7.81 1.98 -15.55
C THR A 196 -6.64 2.73 -16.19
N ALA A 197 -5.43 2.58 -15.67
CA ALA A 197 -4.26 3.26 -16.22
C ALA A 197 -3.90 2.81 -17.65
N VAL A 198 -4.23 1.54 -18.00
CA VAL A 198 -4.10 1.01 -19.37
C VAL A 198 -5.23 1.54 -20.27
N CYS A 199 -6.49 1.49 -19.79
CA CYS A 199 -7.65 1.94 -20.55
C CYS A 199 -7.60 3.44 -20.86
N ASP A 200 -7.16 4.25 -19.91
CA ASP A 200 -7.03 5.70 -20.05
C ASP A 200 -5.78 6.12 -20.87
N GLY A 201 -5.00 5.15 -21.35
CA GLY A 201 -3.79 5.43 -22.12
C GLY A 201 -2.66 6.07 -21.30
N ARG A 202 -2.75 6.08 -19.96
CA ARG A 202 -1.68 6.62 -19.09
C ARG A 202 -0.42 5.76 -19.13
N ILE A 203 -0.55 4.48 -19.49
CA ILE A 203 0.58 3.57 -19.69
C ILE A 203 0.79 3.43 -21.20
N PRO A 204 1.92 3.92 -21.75
CA PRO A 204 2.27 3.75 -23.14
C PRO A 204 2.33 2.27 -23.54
N GLU A 205 2.10 1.96 -24.83
CA GLU A 205 2.10 0.56 -25.30
C GLU A 205 3.42 -0.16 -25.09
N ASP A 206 4.52 0.53 -25.24
CA ASP A 206 5.87 0.01 -25.02
C ASP A 206 6.17 -0.27 -23.54
N ALA A 207 5.51 0.42 -22.62
CA ALA A 207 5.60 0.19 -21.18
C ALA A 207 4.64 -0.89 -20.64
N ARG A 208 3.66 -1.35 -21.44
CA ARG A 208 2.71 -2.40 -21.03
C ARG A 208 3.37 -3.73 -20.59
N PRO A 209 4.51 -4.18 -21.16
CA PRO A 209 5.21 -5.35 -20.65
C PRO A 209 5.71 -5.19 -19.21
N LEU A 210 6.11 -3.98 -18.79
CA LEU A 210 6.49 -3.67 -17.42
C LEU A 210 5.30 -3.76 -16.46
N ALA A 211 4.10 -3.50 -16.96
CA ALA A 211 2.86 -3.62 -16.21
C ALA A 211 2.38 -5.06 -16.01
N LYS A 212 2.93 -6.04 -16.74
CA LYS A 212 2.54 -7.45 -16.64
C LYS A 212 3.28 -8.24 -15.55
N GLY A 213 4.35 -7.66 -14.99
CA GLY A 213 5.13 -8.34 -13.95
C GLY A 213 5.21 -7.44 -12.71
N GLU A 214 4.80 -7.83 -11.58
CA GLU A 214 4.90 -7.27 -10.20
C GLU A 214 5.55 -5.86 -10.03
N GLN A 215 5.47 -5.00 -11.07
CA GLN A 215 6.12 -3.69 -11.16
C GLN A 215 5.11 -2.53 -11.03
N GLU A 216 3.90 -2.81 -10.54
CA GLU A 216 2.86 -1.81 -10.37
C GLU A 216 3.34 -0.63 -9.50
N GLY A 217 4.16 -0.91 -8.49
CA GLY A 217 4.78 0.14 -7.67
C GLY A 217 5.65 1.09 -8.48
N LEU A 218 6.44 0.57 -9.42
CA LEU A 218 7.27 1.40 -10.30
C LEU A 218 6.41 2.25 -11.24
N VAL A 219 5.39 1.65 -11.84
CA VAL A 219 4.43 2.35 -12.71
C VAL A 219 3.71 3.46 -11.93
N GLY A 220 3.21 3.15 -10.72
CA GLY A 220 2.58 4.13 -9.85
C GLY A 220 3.52 5.29 -9.49
N TRP A 221 4.77 5.00 -9.17
CA TRP A 221 5.77 6.03 -8.92
C TRP A 221 6.04 6.92 -10.13
N MET A 222 6.14 6.34 -11.32
CA MET A 222 6.39 7.09 -12.55
C MET A 222 5.22 8.01 -12.93
N LEU A 223 3.98 7.52 -12.78
CA LEU A 223 2.78 8.28 -13.10
C LEU A 223 2.48 9.41 -12.09
N ASN A 224 2.97 9.31 -10.87
CA ASN A 224 2.77 10.33 -9.83
C ASN A 224 3.80 11.48 -9.90
N ARG A 225 4.73 11.45 -10.84
CA ARG A 225 5.76 12.49 -11.05
C ARG A 225 5.37 13.54 -12.12
N GLY A 226 4.19 13.37 -12.74
CA GLY A 226 3.70 14.27 -13.78
C GLY A 226 3.01 15.52 -13.25
#